data_835167bfac2e373f103b8cce599a40b0
#
_entry.id   835167bfac2e373f103b8cce599a40b0
#
_cell.length_a   1.000
_cell.length_b   1.000
_cell.length_c   1.000
_cell.angle_alpha   90.00
_cell.angle_beta   90.00
_cell.angle_gamma   90.00
#
_symmetry.space_group_name_H-M   'P 1'
#
loop_
_entity.id
_entity.type
_entity.pdbx_description
1 polymer ?
#
loop_
_entity_poly.entity_id
_entity_poly.type
_entity_poly.pdbx_seq_one_letter_code
_entity_poly.pdbx_strand_id
1 'polypeptide(L)'
;MNTVLYFSPDGVVYETHAFRNADIAELVHDYGLESLTSSDRQFDFWFTPSTRRCHRKVNRSATEMLLATTRFTAKTVALLRGGVVVATHDSAGELDGLSWQQLELLIENSCTLTKRDDRVLSRRITRDEKRHQHNPVAA
;
A
#
# COMPACT_ATOMS: atom_id res chain seq x y z
N MET A 1 -0.64 -16.17 15.03
CA MET A 1 -0.75 -15.97 13.58
C MET A 1 -1.37 -14.59 13.35
N ASN A 2 -0.65 -13.69 12.72
CA ASN A 2 -1.10 -12.31 12.56
C ASN A 2 -1.86 -12.14 11.25
N THR A 3 -3.09 -11.63 11.33
CA THR A 3 -3.89 -11.29 10.14
C THR A 3 -3.41 -9.96 9.57
N VAL A 4 -3.10 -9.94 8.29
CA VAL A 4 -2.68 -8.75 7.56
C VAL A 4 -3.51 -8.64 6.28
N LEU A 5 -3.58 -7.45 5.69
CA LEU A 5 -4.22 -7.25 4.39
C LEU A 5 -3.15 -7.17 3.30
N TYR A 6 -3.34 -7.94 2.25
CA TYR A 6 -2.51 -7.86 1.05
C TYR A 6 -3.28 -7.17 -0.06
N PHE A 7 -2.65 -6.14 -0.63
CA PHE A 7 -3.15 -5.40 -1.78
C PHE A 7 -2.34 -5.78 -3.01
N SER A 8 -2.97 -6.51 -3.92
CA SER A 8 -2.35 -6.89 -5.19
C SER A 8 -2.29 -5.67 -6.13
N PRO A 9 -1.24 -5.55 -6.96
CA PRO A 9 -1.19 -4.49 -7.97
C PRO A 9 -2.32 -4.59 -9.00
N ASP A 10 -2.99 -5.73 -9.11
CA ASP A 10 -4.12 -5.93 -10.01
C ASP A 10 -5.46 -5.54 -9.39
N GLY A 11 -5.46 -5.01 -8.18
CA GLY A 11 -6.66 -4.50 -7.53
C GLY A 11 -7.36 -5.50 -6.61
N VAL A 12 -6.79 -6.68 -6.41
CA VAL A 12 -7.35 -7.68 -5.48
C VAL A 12 -6.84 -7.39 -4.07
N VAL A 13 -7.76 -7.40 -3.10
CA VAL A 13 -7.43 -7.19 -1.69
C VAL A 13 -7.94 -8.40 -0.91
N TYR A 14 -7.10 -9.03 -0.12
CA TYR A 14 -7.50 -10.16 0.70
C TYR A 14 -6.74 -10.24 2.01
N GLU A 15 -7.34 -10.92 2.98
CA GLU A 15 -6.70 -11.22 4.25
C GLU A 15 -5.72 -12.37 4.08
N THR A 16 -4.57 -12.27 4.70
CA THR A 16 -3.58 -13.33 4.75
C THR A 16 -2.88 -13.28 6.11
N HIS A 17 -1.87 -14.10 6.30
CA HIS A 17 -1.18 -14.20 7.58
C HIS A 17 0.31 -13.97 7.43
N ALA A 18 0.90 -13.30 8.42
CA ALA A 18 2.33 -13.09 8.51
C ALA A 18 2.77 -13.16 9.97
N PHE A 19 3.87 -13.83 10.24
CA PHE A 19 4.44 -13.92 11.59
C PHE A 19 5.55 -12.89 11.80
N ARG A 20 6.32 -12.62 10.74
CA ARG A 20 7.52 -11.78 10.80
C ARG A 20 7.63 -10.94 9.54
N ASN A 21 8.52 -9.96 9.58
CA ASN A 21 8.81 -9.12 8.41
C ASN A 21 9.27 -9.94 7.19
N ALA A 22 9.93 -11.08 7.41
CA ALA A 22 10.31 -11.98 6.32
C ALA A 22 9.10 -12.51 5.56
N ASP A 23 7.98 -12.76 6.22
CA ASP A 23 6.76 -13.22 5.56
C ASP A 23 6.16 -12.10 4.72
N ILE A 24 6.23 -10.85 5.18
CA ILE A 24 5.81 -9.69 4.39
C ILE A 24 6.69 -9.55 3.15
N ALA A 25 8.00 -9.73 3.30
CA ALA A 25 8.93 -9.68 2.17
C ALA A 25 8.60 -10.72 1.10
N GLU A 26 8.18 -11.92 1.50
CA GLU A 26 7.73 -12.96 0.56
C GLU A 26 6.46 -12.53 -0.18
N LEU A 27 5.49 -11.93 0.52
CA LEU A 27 4.26 -11.44 -0.10
C LEU A 27 4.52 -10.32 -1.11
N VAL A 28 5.42 -9.42 -0.78
CA VAL A 28 5.79 -8.28 -1.63
C VAL A 28 6.79 -8.66 -2.72
N HIS A 29 7.43 -9.82 -2.58
CA HIS A 29 8.49 -10.33 -3.48
C HIS A 29 9.75 -9.48 -3.48
N ASP A 30 10.09 -8.89 -2.33
CA ASP A 30 11.33 -8.13 -2.17
C ASP A 30 11.70 -8.05 -0.69
N TYR A 31 12.98 -8.20 -0.38
CA TYR A 31 13.48 -8.07 0.99
C TYR A 31 13.81 -6.62 1.36
N GLY A 32 13.92 -5.72 0.40
CA GLY A 32 14.16 -4.29 0.63
C GLY A 32 12.87 -3.55 0.99
N LEU A 33 12.27 -3.93 2.13
CA LEU A 33 11.00 -3.35 2.56
C LEU A 33 11.17 -1.98 3.19
N GLU A 34 10.21 -1.10 2.90
CA GLU A 34 9.99 0.15 3.62
C GLU A 34 8.55 0.17 4.12
N SER A 35 8.27 1.02 5.08
CA SER A 35 6.92 1.20 5.58
C SER A 35 6.56 2.67 5.74
N LEU A 36 5.28 2.96 5.53
CA LEU A 36 4.67 4.24 5.87
C LEU A 36 3.56 3.97 6.88
N THR A 37 3.50 4.78 7.92
CA THR A 37 2.54 4.60 9.00
C THR A 37 1.41 5.64 8.86
N SER A 38 0.18 5.21 9.12
CA SER A 38 -0.99 6.08 9.10
C SER A 38 -0.88 7.21 10.13
N SER A 39 -1.69 8.27 9.97
CA SER A 39 -1.66 9.45 10.85
C SER A 39 -2.02 9.14 12.29
N ASP A 40 -2.88 8.15 12.51
CA ASP A 40 -3.25 7.68 13.85
C ASP A 40 -2.28 6.64 14.41
N ARG A 41 -1.24 6.30 13.65
CA ARG A 41 -0.19 5.34 13.99
C ARG A 41 -0.68 3.90 14.21
N GLN A 42 -1.85 3.56 13.71
CA GLN A 42 -2.39 2.20 13.84
C GLN A 42 -1.93 1.27 12.73
N PHE A 43 -1.75 1.78 11.52
CA PHE A 43 -1.53 0.95 10.33
C PHE A 43 -0.17 1.23 9.70
N ASP A 44 0.53 0.16 9.35
CA ASP A 44 1.80 0.22 8.63
C ASP A 44 1.59 -0.35 7.24
N PHE A 45 1.96 0.44 6.23
CA PHE A 45 1.91 0.05 4.82
C PHE A 45 3.30 -0.40 4.41
N TRP A 46 3.48 -1.70 4.22
CA TRP A 46 4.74 -2.30 3.83
C TRP A 46 4.81 -2.44 2.32
N PHE A 47 5.87 -1.92 1.73
CA PHE A 47 6.08 -1.92 0.29
C PHE A 47 7.56 -1.97 -0.03
N THR A 48 7.89 -2.13 -1.31
CA THR A 48 9.28 -2.06 -1.76
C THR A 48 9.50 -0.79 -2.61
N PRO A 49 10.60 -0.05 -2.39
CA PRO A 49 10.99 1.05 -3.27
C PRO A 49 11.64 0.56 -4.56
N SER A 50 11.69 -0.75 -4.80
CA SER A 50 12.31 -1.35 -5.97
C SER A 50 11.75 -0.80 -7.28
N THR A 51 12.63 -0.58 -8.25
CA THR A 51 12.27 -0.16 -9.62
C THR A 51 12.20 -1.33 -10.59
N ARG A 52 12.29 -2.57 -10.09
CA ARG A 52 12.16 -3.77 -10.92
C ARG A 52 10.82 -3.76 -11.65
N ARG A 53 10.82 -4.37 -12.84
CA ARG A 53 9.63 -4.42 -13.70
C ARG A 53 8.39 -4.96 -13.00
N CYS A 54 8.55 -6.01 -12.20
CA CYS A 54 7.44 -6.62 -11.44
C CYS A 54 6.86 -5.72 -10.34
N HIS A 55 7.57 -4.65 -9.95
CA HIS A 55 7.14 -3.73 -8.90
C HIS A 55 6.76 -2.33 -9.43
N ARG A 56 6.67 -2.15 -10.76
CA ARG A 56 6.44 -0.83 -11.36
C ARG A 56 4.99 -0.40 -11.38
N LYS A 57 4.09 -1.34 -11.49
CA LYS A 57 2.67 -1.01 -11.61
C LYS A 57 2.19 -0.34 -10.34
N VAL A 58 1.58 0.83 -10.46
CA VAL A 58 1.00 1.54 -9.33
C VAL A 58 -0.13 0.70 -8.74
N ASN A 59 -0.05 0.49 -7.44
CA ASN A 59 -1.09 -0.19 -6.68
C ASN A 59 -2.12 0.86 -6.24
N ARG A 60 -3.15 1.03 -7.06
CA ARG A 60 -4.15 2.07 -6.84
C ARG A 60 -4.90 1.88 -5.53
N SER A 61 -5.35 0.67 -5.25
CA SER A 61 -6.13 0.37 -4.02
C SER A 61 -5.32 0.68 -2.76
N ALA A 62 -4.04 0.30 -2.73
CA ALA A 62 -3.18 0.59 -1.59
C ALA A 62 -2.89 2.09 -1.47
N THR A 63 -2.68 2.78 -2.58
CA THR A 63 -2.46 4.23 -2.60
C THR A 63 -3.69 4.98 -2.10
N GLU A 64 -4.87 4.58 -2.51
CA GLU A 64 -6.14 5.14 -2.03
C GLU A 64 -6.31 4.93 -0.52
N MET A 65 -5.96 3.75 -0.02
CA MET A 65 -6.04 3.46 1.40
C MET A 65 -5.02 4.29 2.20
N LEU A 66 -3.82 4.46 1.68
CA LEU A 66 -2.81 5.33 2.29
C LEU A 66 -3.31 6.77 2.34
N LEU A 67 -3.92 7.26 1.26
CA LEU A 67 -4.50 8.59 1.22
C LEU A 67 -5.60 8.76 2.27
N ALA A 68 -6.48 7.77 2.41
CA ALA A 68 -7.60 7.82 3.33
C ALA A 68 -7.17 7.78 4.81
N THR A 69 -6.02 7.21 5.11
CA THR A 69 -5.54 7.01 6.49
C THR A 69 -4.41 7.96 6.89
N THR A 70 -3.99 8.86 6.00
CA THR A 70 -2.91 9.82 6.26
C THR A 70 -3.40 11.24 6.01
N ARG A 71 -2.55 12.20 6.34
CA ARG A 71 -2.80 13.63 6.07
C ARG A 71 -2.32 14.06 4.68
N PHE A 72 -1.82 13.15 3.89
CA PHE A 72 -1.44 13.46 2.51
C PHE A 72 -2.67 13.87 1.70
N THR A 73 -2.43 14.70 0.71
CA THR A 73 -3.46 15.02 -0.29
C THR A 73 -3.31 14.10 -1.50
N ALA A 74 -4.31 14.07 -2.36
CA ALA A 74 -4.21 13.30 -3.60
C ALA A 74 -3.03 13.73 -4.47
N LYS A 75 -2.56 14.98 -4.32
CA LYS A 75 -1.39 15.51 -5.04
C LYS A 75 -0.08 15.07 -4.44
N THR A 76 -0.02 14.80 -3.13
CA THR A 76 1.22 14.57 -2.40
C THR A 76 1.40 13.15 -1.90
N VAL A 77 0.34 12.34 -1.87
CA VAL A 77 0.43 10.95 -1.41
C VAL A 77 1.41 10.15 -2.28
N ALA A 78 2.22 9.32 -1.63
CA ALA A 78 3.14 8.45 -2.36
C ALA A 78 2.36 7.43 -3.19
N LEU A 79 2.74 7.27 -4.46
CA LEU A 79 2.19 6.21 -5.30
C LEU A 79 2.87 4.90 -4.92
N LEU A 80 2.15 4.02 -4.23
CA LEU A 80 2.66 2.71 -3.87
C LEU A 80 2.63 1.80 -5.09
N ARG A 81 3.67 0.97 -5.25
CA ARG A 81 3.85 0.13 -6.43
C ARG A 81 4.00 -1.33 -6.03
N GLY A 82 3.59 -2.23 -6.93
CA GLY A 82 3.65 -3.66 -6.67
C GLY A 82 2.72 -4.09 -5.55
N GLY A 83 3.03 -5.20 -4.92
CA GLY A 83 2.25 -5.69 -3.78
C GLY A 83 2.48 -4.83 -2.54
N VAL A 84 1.43 -4.60 -1.77
CA VAL A 84 1.49 -3.82 -0.53
C VAL A 84 0.80 -4.61 0.58
N VAL A 85 1.41 -4.65 1.75
CA VAL A 85 0.84 -5.31 2.93
C VAL A 85 0.52 -4.26 3.97
N VAL A 86 -0.70 -4.30 4.50
CA VAL A 86 -1.12 -3.46 5.62
C VAL A 86 -1.21 -4.32 6.87
N ALA A 87 -0.48 -3.93 7.89
CA ALA A 87 -0.43 -4.61 9.17
C ALA A 87 -0.47 -3.56 10.30
N THR A 88 -0.37 -4.00 11.53
CA THR A 88 -0.19 -3.12 12.67
C THR A 88 1.07 -3.53 13.44
N HIS A 89 1.33 -2.87 14.52
CA HIS A 89 2.46 -3.16 15.40
C HIS A 89 2.02 -3.09 16.85
N ASP A 90 2.73 -3.82 17.71
CA ASP A 90 2.49 -3.79 19.15
C ASP A 90 3.22 -2.62 19.82
N SER A 91 3.12 -2.53 21.14
CA SER A 91 3.75 -1.45 21.91
C SER A 91 5.28 -1.45 21.83
N ALA A 92 5.89 -2.58 21.45
CA ALA A 92 7.34 -2.73 21.25
C ALA A 92 7.75 -2.40 19.81
N GLY A 93 6.81 -2.08 18.93
CA GLY A 93 7.09 -1.81 17.52
C GLY A 93 7.23 -3.05 16.65
N GLU A 94 6.92 -4.23 17.18
CA GLU A 94 6.98 -5.49 16.44
C GLU A 94 5.71 -5.69 15.61
N LEU A 95 5.84 -6.42 14.50
CA LEU A 95 4.72 -6.76 13.64
C LEU A 95 3.58 -7.40 14.43
N ASP A 96 2.37 -6.90 14.25
CA ASP A 96 1.17 -7.43 14.88
C ASP A 96 0.05 -7.58 13.87
N GLY A 97 -0.96 -8.36 14.22
CA GLY A 97 -2.12 -8.60 13.39
C GLY A 97 -3.19 -7.54 13.55
N LEU A 98 -3.95 -7.34 12.46
CA LEU A 98 -5.09 -6.44 12.48
C LEU A 98 -6.24 -7.05 13.28
N SER A 99 -6.84 -6.25 14.16
CA SER A 99 -8.05 -6.64 14.87
C SER A 99 -9.27 -6.52 13.96
N TRP A 100 -10.38 -7.12 14.38
CA TRP A 100 -11.63 -6.99 13.66
C TRP A 100 -12.06 -5.53 13.50
N GLN A 101 -11.92 -4.74 14.55
CA GLN A 101 -12.23 -3.31 14.51
C GLN A 101 -11.34 -2.55 13.55
N GLN A 102 -10.06 -2.89 13.47
CA GLN A 102 -9.13 -2.28 12.54
C GLN A 102 -9.47 -2.62 11.09
N LEU A 103 -9.86 -3.88 10.83
CA LEU A 103 -10.31 -4.29 9.49
C LEU A 103 -11.56 -3.53 9.06
N GLU A 104 -12.54 -3.39 9.96
CA GLU A 104 -13.75 -2.60 9.70
C GLU A 104 -13.42 -1.14 9.42
N LEU A 105 -12.51 -0.55 10.18
CA LEU A 105 -12.10 0.84 10.00
C LEU A 105 -11.46 1.06 8.62
N LEU A 106 -10.64 0.12 8.17
CA LEU A 106 -10.03 0.19 6.85
C LEU A 106 -11.09 0.09 5.74
N ILE A 107 -12.06 -0.79 5.89
CA ILE A 107 -13.17 -0.93 4.95
C ILE A 107 -13.97 0.37 4.86
N GLU A 108 -14.29 0.99 5.99
CA GLU A 108 -15.01 2.27 6.04
C GLU A 108 -14.21 3.37 5.35
N ASN A 109 -12.92 3.47 5.63
CA ASN A 109 -12.05 4.48 5.04
C ASN A 109 -11.90 4.32 3.53
N SER A 110 -12.01 3.10 3.00
CA SER A 110 -11.90 2.87 1.56
C SER A 110 -12.99 3.56 0.74
N CYS A 111 -14.08 3.95 1.39
CA CYS A 111 -15.22 4.60 0.75
C CYS A 111 -15.20 6.12 0.84
N THR A 112 -14.16 6.74 1.40
CA THR A 112 -14.13 8.18 1.71
C THR A 112 -13.51 9.04 0.61
N LEU A 113 -12.99 8.45 -0.45
CA LEU A 113 -12.34 9.18 -1.52
C LEU A 113 -13.32 10.06 -2.29
N THR A 114 -13.02 11.35 -2.42
CA THR A 114 -13.88 12.27 -3.18
C THR A 114 -13.66 12.08 -4.69
N LYS A 115 -14.62 12.55 -5.50
CA LYS A 115 -14.48 12.52 -6.97
C LYS A 115 -13.29 13.34 -7.43
N ARG A 116 -12.97 14.43 -6.74
CA ARG A 116 -11.82 15.28 -7.04
C ARG A 116 -10.52 14.53 -6.79
N ASP A 117 -10.40 13.85 -5.65
CA ASP A 117 -9.23 13.07 -5.29
C ASP A 117 -9.03 11.91 -6.27
N ASP A 118 -10.11 11.24 -6.64
CA ASP A 118 -10.09 10.18 -7.64
C ASP A 118 -9.52 10.68 -8.98
N ARG A 119 -9.96 11.83 -9.44
CA ARG A 119 -9.46 12.43 -10.68
C ARG A 119 -7.98 12.79 -10.59
N VAL A 120 -7.53 13.36 -9.49
CA VAL A 120 -6.13 13.72 -9.28
C VAL A 120 -5.26 12.48 -9.29
N LEU A 121 -5.65 11.43 -8.57
CA LEU A 121 -4.92 10.16 -8.55
C LEU A 121 -4.88 9.53 -9.94
N SER A 122 -6.00 9.50 -10.66
CA SER A 122 -6.07 8.95 -12.00
C SER A 122 -5.08 9.63 -12.96
N ARG A 123 -4.99 10.95 -12.89
CA ARG A 123 -4.03 11.72 -13.70
C ARG A 123 -2.60 11.38 -13.34
N ARG A 124 -2.29 11.29 -12.05
CA ARG A 124 -0.93 10.95 -11.59
C ARG A 124 -0.53 9.56 -12.03
N ILE A 125 -1.42 8.59 -11.89
CA ILE A 125 -1.17 7.20 -12.27
C ILE A 125 -0.98 7.08 -13.79
N THR A 126 -1.85 7.72 -14.57
CA THR A 126 -1.72 7.73 -16.04
C THR A 126 -0.40 8.34 -16.49
N ARG A 127 -0.01 9.45 -15.87
CA ARG A 127 1.28 10.11 -16.17
C ARG A 127 2.46 9.23 -15.84
N ASP A 128 2.38 8.53 -14.70
CA ASP A 128 3.41 7.60 -14.26
C ASP A 128 3.56 6.41 -15.23
N GLU A 129 2.44 5.82 -15.65
CA GLU A 129 2.44 4.71 -16.60
C GLU A 129 3.02 5.14 -17.96
N LYS A 130 2.67 6.31 -18.46
CA LYS A 130 3.23 6.85 -19.70
C LYS A 130 4.74 7.05 -19.59
N ARG A 131 5.22 7.55 -18.46
CA ARG A 131 6.66 7.74 -18.23
C ARG A 131 7.41 6.42 -18.31
N HIS A 132 6.86 5.35 -17.74
CA HIS A 132 7.47 4.02 -17.78
C HIS A 132 7.41 3.38 -19.16
N GLN A 133 6.37 3.65 -19.95
CA GLN A 133 6.29 3.18 -21.33
C GLN A 133 7.35 3.81 -22.23
N HIS A 134 7.70 5.07 -21.99
CA HIS A 134 8.70 5.79 -22.78
C HIS A 134 10.14 5.52 -22.35
N ASN A 135 10.36 4.70 -21.33
CA ASN A 135 11.70 4.37 -20.85
C ASN A 135 11.86 2.86 -20.65
N PRO A 136 11.76 2.05 -21.72
CA PRO A 136 11.82 0.59 -21.60
C PRO A 136 13.18 0.07 -21.13
N VAL A 137 14.24 0.85 -21.31
CA VAL A 137 15.61 0.46 -20.94
C VAL A 137 15.81 0.52 -19.41
N ALA A 138 14.97 1.24 -18.70
CA ALA A 138 15.03 1.34 -17.25
C ALA A 138 14.51 0.07 -16.53
N ALA A 139 14.18 -0.93 -17.28
CA ALA A 139 13.68 -2.20 -16.73
C ALA A 139 14.82 -3.04 -16.15
#